data_561f943ff93fcb44a6e446e599e94e01
#
_entry.id   561f943ff93fcb44a6e446e599e94e01
#
_cell.length_a   1.000
_cell.length_b   1.000
_cell.length_c   1.000
_cell.angle_alpha   90.00
_cell.angle_beta   90.00
_cell.angle_gamma   90.00
#
_symmetry.space_group_name_H-M   'P 1'
#
loop_
_entity.id
_entity.type
_entity.pdbx_description
1 polymer ?
#
loop_
_entity_poly.entity_id
_entity_poly.type
_entity_poly.pdbx_seq_one_letter_code
_entity_poly.pdbx_strand_id
1 'polypeptide(L)'
;MNLSHIARRGRNTGIDRLAEGRLAADEAKAARRAPESLADVFASFRHAPSPWVIAALLITAATARVLVGDWQLTDALVPALMVAAFPFVEWVIHVCVLHWRPRTLGRWRIDSLLARKHREHHADPRIRELVFIPWQTFLWLLPILVAVALLAFGRPGLGLTFLTTVGVLGLVYEWTHLLVHTDYQPHSAILRAVRRNHRLHHFKNEHYWFAVTTAGTADRVLGTYPDPASIPNSPTAKALHKPQAA
;
A
#
# COMPACT_ATOMS: atom_id res chain seq x y z
N MET A 1 2.97 -44.84 16.42
CA MET A 1 4.05 -43.96 15.93
C MET A 1 3.66 -43.56 14.51
N ASN A 2 3.29 -42.29 14.29
CA ASN A 2 2.52 -41.85 13.12
C ASN A 2 3.48 -41.32 12.02
N LEU A 3 3.68 -42.09 10.97
CA LEU A 3 4.59 -41.80 9.83
C LEU A 3 4.15 -40.62 8.95
N SER A 4 2.97 -40.03 9.19
CA SER A 4 2.42 -38.92 8.42
C SER A 4 3.08 -37.55 8.72
N HIS A 5 3.79 -37.40 9.83
CA HIS A 5 4.48 -36.16 10.22
C HIS A 5 5.85 -35.97 9.53
N ILE A 6 6.50 -37.05 9.09
CA ILE A 6 7.86 -36.96 8.47
C ILE A 6 7.77 -36.55 7.01
N ALA A 7 6.70 -36.93 6.29
CA ALA A 7 6.55 -36.63 4.87
C ALA A 7 6.17 -35.14 4.59
N ARG A 8 5.62 -34.40 5.57
CA ARG A 8 5.30 -32.97 5.41
C ARG A 8 6.51 -32.05 5.62
N ARG A 9 7.50 -32.44 6.44
CA ARG A 9 8.73 -31.65 6.67
C ARG A 9 9.66 -31.61 5.47
N GLY A 10 9.72 -32.66 4.65
CA GLY A 10 10.62 -32.76 3.50
C GLY A 10 10.15 -31.97 2.25
N ARG A 11 8.86 -31.71 2.10
CA ARG A 11 8.32 -30.98 0.93
C ARG A 11 8.41 -29.45 1.07
N ASN A 12 8.42 -28.92 2.30
CA ASN A 12 8.56 -27.49 2.54
C ASN A 12 9.99 -26.99 2.31
N THR A 13 11.01 -27.80 2.54
CA THR A 13 12.43 -27.40 2.42
C THR A 13 12.88 -27.09 0.98
N GLY A 14 12.24 -27.65 -0.03
CA GLY A 14 12.56 -27.39 -1.44
C GLY A 14 11.99 -26.04 -1.90
N ILE A 15 10.74 -25.75 -1.54
CA ILE A 15 10.05 -24.49 -1.85
C ILE A 15 10.71 -23.34 -1.08
N ASP A 16 11.07 -23.56 0.18
CA ASP A 16 11.74 -22.56 1.02
C ASP A 16 13.13 -22.20 0.47
N ARG A 17 13.93 -23.18 0.04
CA ARG A 17 15.24 -22.93 -0.59
C ARG A 17 15.14 -22.19 -1.92
N LEU A 18 14.14 -22.50 -2.74
CA LEU A 18 13.91 -21.81 -4.02
C LEU A 18 13.47 -20.35 -3.79
N ALA A 19 12.66 -20.10 -2.77
CA ALA A 19 12.21 -18.76 -2.44
C ALA A 19 13.31 -17.93 -1.77
N GLU A 20 14.11 -18.54 -0.88
CA GLU A 20 15.32 -17.93 -0.30
C GLU A 20 16.35 -17.61 -1.38
N GLY A 21 16.58 -18.53 -2.33
CA GLY A 21 17.44 -18.30 -3.47
C GLY A 21 16.98 -17.15 -4.37
N ARG A 22 15.65 -16.97 -4.54
CA ARG A 22 15.08 -15.83 -5.30
C ARG A 22 15.22 -14.51 -4.55
N LEU A 23 14.97 -14.50 -3.24
CA LEU A 23 15.19 -13.32 -2.39
C LEU A 23 16.66 -12.90 -2.42
N ALA A 24 17.58 -13.85 -2.22
CA ALA A 24 19.02 -13.60 -2.28
C ALA A 24 19.46 -13.10 -3.67
N ALA A 25 18.93 -13.69 -4.75
CA ALA A 25 19.21 -13.24 -6.11
C ALA A 25 18.66 -11.84 -6.42
N ASP A 26 17.45 -11.53 -5.96
CA ASP A 26 16.88 -10.19 -6.11
C ASP A 26 17.61 -9.15 -5.25
N GLU A 27 18.04 -9.51 -4.05
CA GLU A 27 18.89 -8.67 -3.19
C GLU A 27 20.28 -8.46 -3.79
N ALA A 28 20.93 -9.50 -4.32
CA ALA A 28 22.21 -9.40 -5.00
C ALA A 28 22.11 -8.54 -6.28
N LYS A 29 21.01 -8.64 -7.01
CA LYS A 29 20.73 -7.81 -8.19
C LYS A 29 20.45 -6.34 -7.80
N ALA A 30 19.76 -6.12 -6.68
CA ALA A 30 19.55 -4.79 -6.14
C ALA A 30 20.84 -4.15 -5.62
N ALA A 31 21.70 -4.94 -4.95
CA ALA A 31 23.01 -4.49 -4.47
C ALA A 31 24.00 -4.11 -5.59
N ARG A 32 23.80 -4.63 -6.80
CA ARG A 32 24.62 -4.30 -7.99
C ARG A 32 24.15 -3.05 -8.73
N ARG A 33 22.98 -2.48 -8.39
CA ARG A 33 22.48 -1.26 -9.00
C ARG A 33 23.01 -0.07 -8.21
N ALA A 34 23.32 1.01 -8.93
CA ALA A 34 23.61 2.29 -8.30
C ALA A 34 22.38 2.75 -7.49
N PRO A 35 22.55 3.23 -6.26
CA PRO A 35 21.46 3.80 -5.49
C PRO A 35 20.81 4.96 -6.26
N GLU A 36 19.47 4.98 -6.27
CA GLU A 36 18.73 6.11 -6.84
C GLU A 36 18.77 7.30 -5.87
N SER A 37 18.92 8.49 -6.43
CA SER A 37 18.79 9.73 -5.65
C SER A 37 17.31 10.08 -5.42
N LEU A 38 17.02 10.92 -4.42
CA LEU A 38 15.67 11.47 -4.24
C LEU A 38 15.18 12.25 -5.46
N ALA A 39 16.09 12.88 -6.20
CA ALA A 39 15.76 13.60 -7.44
C ALA A 39 15.24 12.65 -8.53
N ASP A 40 15.86 11.45 -8.68
CA ASP A 40 15.43 10.45 -9.65
C ASP A 40 14.06 9.88 -9.27
N VAL A 41 13.85 9.63 -7.97
CA VAL A 41 12.55 9.18 -7.47
C VAL A 41 11.48 10.25 -7.68
N PHE A 42 11.79 11.51 -7.38
CA PHE A 42 10.87 12.64 -7.62
C PHE A 42 10.57 12.83 -9.12
N ALA A 43 11.55 12.64 -9.98
CA ALA A 43 11.32 12.65 -11.42
C ALA A 43 10.29 11.60 -11.84
N SER A 44 10.35 10.40 -11.28
CA SER A 44 9.34 9.34 -11.51
C SER A 44 7.97 9.71 -10.93
N PHE A 45 7.94 10.28 -9.72
CA PHE A 45 6.71 10.70 -9.05
C PHE A 45 5.91 11.72 -9.86
N ARG A 46 6.60 12.74 -10.40
CA ARG A 46 5.95 13.79 -11.20
C ARG A 46 5.46 13.34 -12.58
N HIS A 47 5.90 12.18 -13.07
CA HIS A 47 5.41 11.62 -14.34
C HIS A 47 4.15 10.78 -14.18
N ALA A 48 3.82 10.36 -12.96
CA ALA A 48 2.59 9.63 -12.69
C ALA A 48 1.37 10.59 -12.63
N PRO A 49 0.19 10.18 -13.14
CA PRO A 49 -0.99 11.04 -13.12
C PRO A 49 -1.64 11.18 -11.73
N SER A 50 -1.62 10.13 -10.89
CA SER A 50 -2.32 10.13 -9.60
C SER A 50 -1.83 11.19 -8.61
N PRO A 51 -0.50 11.45 -8.44
CA PRO A 51 -0.03 12.54 -7.59
C PRO A 51 -0.58 13.92 -7.98
N TRP A 52 -0.75 14.18 -9.28
CA TRP A 52 -1.29 15.45 -9.76
C TRP A 52 -2.79 15.59 -9.48
N VAL A 53 -3.55 14.50 -9.62
CA VAL A 53 -4.98 14.50 -9.25
C VAL A 53 -5.13 14.75 -7.75
N ILE A 54 -4.32 14.10 -6.92
CA ILE A 54 -4.33 14.30 -5.46
C ILE A 54 -3.87 15.71 -5.09
N ALA A 55 -2.82 16.22 -5.73
CA ALA A 55 -2.33 17.58 -5.51
C ALA A 55 -3.37 18.63 -5.92
N ALA A 56 -4.10 18.42 -7.01
CA ALA A 56 -5.20 19.29 -7.42
C ALA A 56 -6.32 19.29 -6.37
N LEU A 57 -6.73 18.13 -5.86
CA LEU A 57 -7.67 18.04 -4.74
C LEU A 57 -7.17 18.81 -3.52
N LEU A 58 -5.91 18.57 -3.12
CA LEU A 58 -5.29 19.23 -1.97
C LEU A 58 -5.29 20.76 -2.12
N ILE A 59 -4.79 21.27 -3.24
CA ILE A 59 -4.67 22.70 -3.50
C ILE A 59 -6.07 23.34 -3.53
N THR A 60 -7.02 22.73 -4.25
CA THR A 60 -8.39 23.24 -4.35
C THR A 60 -9.09 23.26 -3.00
N ALA A 61 -9.02 22.15 -2.25
CA ALA A 61 -9.65 22.07 -0.94
C ALA A 61 -8.99 23.02 0.08
N ALA A 62 -7.67 23.13 0.11
CA ALA A 62 -6.94 24.01 1.01
C ALA A 62 -7.24 25.50 0.67
N THR A 63 -7.24 25.87 -0.60
CA THR A 63 -7.60 27.23 -1.04
C THR A 63 -9.05 27.56 -0.65
N ALA A 64 -10.00 26.67 -0.97
CA ALA A 64 -11.39 26.86 -0.58
C ALA A 64 -11.55 26.94 0.95
N ARG A 65 -10.79 26.14 1.71
CA ARG A 65 -10.78 26.17 3.18
C ARG A 65 -10.35 27.55 3.72
N VAL A 66 -9.32 28.14 3.13
CA VAL A 66 -8.85 29.48 3.50
C VAL A 66 -9.90 30.53 3.15
N LEU A 67 -10.52 30.46 1.97
CA LEU A 67 -11.53 31.42 1.51
C LEU A 67 -12.84 31.38 2.31
N VAL A 68 -13.27 30.17 2.70
CA VAL A 68 -14.48 30.01 3.54
C VAL A 68 -14.25 30.57 4.94
N GLY A 69 -13.05 30.51 5.47
CA GLY A 69 -12.76 30.92 6.84
C GLY A 69 -13.44 29.96 7.84
N ASP A 70 -14.35 30.45 8.65
CA ASP A 70 -15.12 29.73 9.70
C ASP A 70 -14.25 28.84 10.64
N TRP A 71 -13.00 29.25 10.90
CA TRP A 71 -12.02 28.48 11.68
C TRP A 71 -12.46 28.29 13.13
N GLN A 72 -12.38 27.07 13.61
CA GLN A 72 -12.57 26.70 15.00
C GLN A 72 -11.39 25.82 15.46
N LEU A 73 -11.02 25.95 16.74
CA LEU A 73 -9.91 25.16 17.31
C LEU A 73 -10.19 23.64 17.22
N THR A 74 -11.46 23.25 17.32
CA THR A 74 -11.92 21.87 17.19
C THR A 74 -11.71 21.30 15.80
N ASP A 75 -11.50 22.12 14.77
CA ASP A 75 -11.24 21.63 13.42
C ASP A 75 -9.96 20.80 13.35
N ALA A 76 -9.00 21.03 14.26
CA ALA A 76 -7.78 20.25 14.39
C ALA A 76 -8.03 18.79 14.77
N LEU A 77 -9.20 18.46 15.32
CA LEU A 77 -9.56 17.06 15.63
C LEU A 77 -9.71 16.21 14.36
N VAL A 78 -10.15 16.79 13.24
CA VAL A 78 -10.33 16.04 11.98
C VAL A 78 -8.98 15.51 11.47
N PRO A 79 -7.96 16.34 11.21
CA PRO A 79 -6.67 15.81 10.78
C PRO A 79 -5.99 14.94 11.86
N ALA A 80 -6.14 15.24 13.14
CA ALA A 80 -5.58 14.43 14.21
C ALA A 80 -6.16 13.00 14.21
N LEU A 81 -7.49 12.87 14.15
CA LEU A 81 -8.16 11.57 14.09
C LEU A 81 -7.85 10.83 12.80
N MET A 82 -7.80 11.55 11.67
CA MET A 82 -7.48 10.93 10.38
C MET A 82 -6.04 10.40 10.36
N VAL A 83 -5.07 11.14 10.87
CA VAL A 83 -3.68 10.69 10.98
C VAL A 83 -3.56 9.47 11.91
N ALA A 84 -4.26 9.49 13.05
CA ALA A 84 -4.28 8.36 13.98
C ALA A 84 -4.93 7.11 13.38
N ALA A 85 -6.02 7.27 12.61
CA ALA A 85 -6.74 6.18 11.96
C ALA A 85 -6.07 5.69 10.68
N PHE A 86 -5.23 6.51 10.04
CA PHE A 86 -4.69 6.24 8.71
C PHE A 86 -3.98 4.89 8.58
N PRO A 87 -3.14 4.43 9.52
CA PRO A 87 -2.53 3.10 9.44
C PRO A 87 -3.57 1.97 9.35
N PHE A 88 -4.70 2.10 10.03
CA PHE A 88 -5.77 1.11 10.03
C PHE A 88 -6.59 1.18 8.74
N VAL A 89 -6.88 2.38 8.24
CA VAL A 89 -7.55 2.58 6.94
C VAL A 89 -6.70 2.00 5.82
N GLU A 90 -5.39 2.28 5.82
CA GLU A 90 -4.43 1.72 4.87
C GLU A 90 -4.45 0.17 4.92
N TRP A 91 -4.39 -0.40 6.11
CA TRP A 91 -4.43 -1.84 6.30
C TRP A 91 -5.74 -2.46 5.76
N VAL A 92 -6.90 -1.86 6.09
CA VAL A 92 -8.21 -2.32 5.60
C VAL A 92 -8.28 -2.26 4.08
N ILE A 93 -7.84 -1.16 3.47
CA ILE A 93 -7.80 -1.02 2.01
C ILE A 93 -6.87 -2.08 1.42
N HIS A 94 -5.69 -2.27 1.97
CA HIS A 94 -4.72 -3.23 1.46
C HIS A 94 -5.27 -4.66 1.49
N VAL A 95 -5.78 -5.10 2.64
CA VAL A 95 -6.32 -6.46 2.83
C VAL A 95 -7.63 -6.67 2.08
N CYS A 96 -8.60 -5.75 2.23
CA CYS A 96 -9.96 -5.98 1.77
C CYS A 96 -10.22 -5.53 0.33
N VAL A 97 -9.46 -4.54 -0.18
CA VAL A 97 -9.67 -3.99 -1.52
C VAL A 97 -8.57 -4.41 -2.47
N LEU A 98 -7.29 -4.21 -2.10
CA LEU A 98 -6.16 -4.52 -2.98
C LEU A 98 -5.92 -6.03 -3.12
N HIS A 99 -6.02 -6.77 -2.03
CA HIS A 99 -5.96 -8.24 -2.01
C HIS A 99 -7.31 -8.92 -2.27
N TRP A 100 -8.31 -8.19 -2.82
CA TRP A 100 -9.60 -8.79 -3.16
C TRP A 100 -9.44 -9.95 -4.14
N ARG A 101 -9.93 -11.13 -3.73
CA ARG A 101 -9.94 -12.31 -4.59
C ARG A 101 -11.07 -12.21 -5.62
N PRO A 102 -10.80 -12.36 -6.94
CA PRO A 102 -11.84 -12.38 -7.95
C PRO A 102 -12.92 -13.40 -7.61
N ARG A 103 -14.19 -13.04 -7.76
CA ARG A 103 -15.34 -13.90 -7.50
C ARG A 103 -16.21 -13.96 -8.73
N THR A 104 -16.88 -15.09 -8.93
CA THR A 104 -17.91 -15.26 -9.96
C THR A 104 -19.27 -15.35 -9.29
N LEU A 105 -20.18 -14.46 -9.68
CA LEU A 105 -21.56 -14.45 -9.23
C LEU A 105 -22.46 -14.66 -10.45
N GLY A 106 -22.94 -15.89 -10.66
CA GLY A 106 -23.61 -16.29 -11.89
C GLY A 106 -22.71 -16.09 -13.10
N ARG A 107 -23.16 -15.31 -14.11
CA ARG A 107 -22.37 -14.96 -15.31
C ARG A 107 -21.39 -13.79 -15.12
N TRP A 108 -21.43 -13.12 -13.98
CA TRP A 108 -20.63 -11.92 -13.71
C TRP A 108 -19.34 -12.26 -12.97
N ARG A 109 -18.23 -11.81 -13.50
CA ARG A 109 -16.94 -11.82 -12.79
C ARG A 109 -16.77 -10.50 -12.07
N ILE A 110 -16.69 -10.56 -10.73
CA ILE A 110 -16.45 -9.41 -9.86
C ILE A 110 -14.94 -9.34 -9.58
N ASP A 111 -14.28 -8.38 -10.21
CA ASP A 111 -12.84 -8.16 -10.10
C ASP A 111 -12.54 -6.67 -10.25
N SER A 112 -12.23 -6.01 -9.14
CA SER A 112 -12.02 -4.57 -9.12
C SER A 112 -10.75 -4.17 -9.88
N LEU A 113 -10.73 -2.95 -10.44
CA LEU A 113 -9.54 -2.38 -11.07
C LEU A 113 -8.35 -2.34 -10.10
N LEU A 114 -8.60 -1.90 -8.86
CA LEU A 114 -7.57 -1.81 -7.82
C LEU A 114 -6.94 -3.18 -7.52
N ALA A 115 -7.76 -4.20 -7.25
CA ALA A 115 -7.27 -5.55 -6.98
C ALA A 115 -6.51 -6.15 -8.17
N ARG A 116 -6.99 -5.89 -9.40
CA ARG A 116 -6.34 -6.35 -10.60
C ARG A 116 -4.96 -5.72 -10.80
N LYS A 117 -4.86 -4.39 -10.64
CA LYS A 117 -3.59 -3.66 -10.72
C LYS A 117 -2.63 -4.03 -9.59
N HIS A 118 -3.15 -4.27 -8.40
CA HIS A 118 -2.33 -4.72 -7.29
C HIS A 118 -1.75 -6.13 -7.49
N ARG A 119 -2.51 -7.05 -8.12
CA ARG A 119 -1.97 -8.37 -8.53
C ARG A 119 -0.86 -8.25 -9.59
N GLU A 120 -1.01 -7.33 -10.55
CA GLU A 120 0.05 -7.01 -11.51
C GLU A 120 1.28 -6.45 -10.81
N HIS A 121 1.07 -5.57 -9.81
CA HIS A 121 2.13 -5.00 -8.97
C HIS A 121 2.87 -6.08 -8.16
N HIS A 122 2.18 -7.05 -7.57
CA HIS A 122 2.85 -8.18 -6.89
C HIS A 122 3.66 -9.05 -7.86
N ALA A 123 3.21 -9.22 -9.10
CA ALA A 123 3.92 -10.00 -10.10
C ALA A 123 5.26 -9.33 -10.48
N ASP A 124 5.27 -8.01 -10.65
CA ASP A 124 6.48 -7.22 -10.86
C ASP A 124 6.41 -5.88 -10.10
N PRO A 125 6.85 -5.86 -8.84
CA PRO A 125 6.81 -4.65 -8.00
C PRO A 125 7.79 -3.55 -8.45
N ARG A 126 8.57 -3.77 -9.51
CA ARG A 126 9.52 -2.78 -10.05
C ARG A 126 8.93 -1.94 -11.18
N ILE A 127 7.79 -2.33 -11.72
CA ILE A 127 7.05 -1.51 -12.70
C ILE A 127 6.44 -0.33 -11.95
N ARG A 128 7.04 0.86 -12.14
CA ARG A 128 6.70 2.07 -11.38
C ARG A 128 5.26 2.51 -11.58
N GLU A 129 4.72 2.32 -12.77
CA GLU A 129 3.34 2.65 -13.12
C GLU A 129 2.32 1.87 -12.28
N LEU A 130 2.69 0.67 -11.81
CA LEU A 130 1.85 -0.19 -10.98
C LEU A 130 1.92 0.14 -9.48
N VAL A 131 2.90 0.94 -9.07
CA VAL A 131 3.04 1.40 -7.68
C VAL A 131 1.98 2.43 -7.33
N PHE A 132 1.59 3.24 -8.32
CA PHE A 132 0.65 4.34 -8.15
C PHE A 132 -0.81 3.89 -8.18
N ILE A 133 -1.68 4.65 -7.51
CA ILE A 133 -3.13 4.45 -7.60
C ILE A 133 -3.56 4.66 -9.06
N PRO A 134 -4.25 3.70 -9.70
CA PRO A 134 -4.75 3.88 -11.07
C PRO A 134 -5.64 5.14 -11.14
N TRP A 135 -5.30 6.08 -12.02
CA TRP A 135 -5.99 7.37 -12.09
C TRP A 135 -7.51 7.26 -12.31
N GLN A 136 -7.95 6.17 -12.97
CA GLN A 136 -9.38 5.88 -13.16
C GLN A 136 -10.13 5.70 -11.85
N THR A 137 -9.44 5.35 -10.77
CA THR A 137 -10.01 5.24 -9.42
C THR A 137 -10.60 6.57 -8.96
N PHE A 138 -10.00 7.67 -9.34
CA PHE A 138 -10.44 9.01 -8.94
C PHE A 138 -11.75 9.43 -9.60
N LEU A 139 -12.18 8.81 -10.70
CA LEU A 139 -13.46 9.09 -11.35
C LEU A 139 -14.67 8.81 -10.44
N TRP A 140 -14.54 7.85 -9.55
CA TRP A 140 -15.57 7.50 -8.59
C TRP A 140 -15.19 7.90 -7.16
N LEU A 141 -13.89 7.90 -6.81
CA LEU A 141 -13.43 8.22 -5.46
C LEU A 141 -13.63 9.71 -5.14
N LEU A 142 -13.28 10.63 -6.06
CA LEU A 142 -13.44 12.06 -5.82
C LEU A 142 -14.90 12.46 -5.58
N PRO A 143 -15.89 12.06 -6.38
CA PRO A 143 -17.29 12.30 -6.07
C PRO A 143 -17.72 11.79 -4.68
N ILE A 144 -17.25 10.60 -4.29
CA ILE A 144 -17.54 10.05 -2.96
C ILE A 144 -16.94 10.92 -1.86
N LEU A 145 -15.66 11.31 -1.98
CA LEU A 145 -14.98 12.16 -0.99
C LEU A 145 -15.67 13.52 -0.86
N VAL A 146 -16.07 14.13 -1.99
CA VAL A 146 -16.82 15.39 -1.98
C VAL A 146 -18.20 15.19 -1.33
N ALA A 147 -18.92 14.12 -1.64
CA ALA A 147 -20.19 13.81 -1.00
C ALA A 147 -20.03 13.63 0.53
N VAL A 148 -19.00 12.93 0.97
CA VAL A 148 -18.66 12.79 2.41
C VAL A 148 -18.39 14.16 3.02
N ALA A 149 -17.60 15.01 2.36
CA ALA A 149 -17.29 16.36 2.85
C ALA A 149 -18.54 17.24 2.99
N LEU A 150 -19.52 17.09 2.10
CA LEU A 150 -20.75 17.87 2.11
C LEU A 150 -21.80 17.32 3.09
N LEU A 151 -21.86 16.00 3.28
CA LEU A 151 -22.97 15.36 4.00
C LEU A 151 -22.61 14.94 5.44
N ALA A 152 -21.33 14.63 5.71
CA ALA A 152 -20.93 14.14 7.03
C ALA A 152 -20.49 15.25 7.99
N PHE A 153 -20.23 16.46 7.48
CA PHE A 153 -19.73 17.57 8.29
C PHE A 153 -20.76 18.71 8.37
N GLY A 154 -21.01 19.18 9.58
CA GLY A 154 -22.01 20.24 9.85
C GLY A 154 -21.62 21.64 9.36
N ARG A 155 -20.39 21.83 8.86
CA ARG A 155 -19.87 23.12 8.34
C ARG A 155 -19.02 22.88 7.09
N PRO A 156 -19.11 23.76 6.07
CA PRO A 156 -18.30 23.64 4.85
C PRO A 156 -16.81 23.63 5.14
N GLY A 157 -16.31 24.47 6.04
CA GLY A 157 -14.89 24.52 6.40
C GLY A 157 -14.38 23.22 6.99
N LEU A 158 -15.18 22.51 7.77
CA LEU A 158 -14.79 21.22 8.34
C LEU A 158 -14.70 20.12 7.27
N GLY A 159 -15.64 20.10 6.32
CA GLY A 159 -15.59 19.22 5.14
C GLY A 159 -14.38 19.51 4.25
N LEU A 160 -14.01 20.78 4.08
CA LEU A 160 -12.79 21.18 3.35
C LEU A 160 -11.52 20.80 4.11
N THR A 161 -11.50 20.87 5.44
CA THR A 161 -10.40 20.36 6.28
C THR A 161 -10.22 18.85 6.07
N PHE A 162 -11.32 18.08 6.03
CA PHE A 162 -11.29 16.66 5.70
C PHE A 162 -10.67 16.41 4.32
N LEU A 163 -11.13 17.08 3.25
CA LEU A 163 -10.59 16.91 1.89
C LEU A 163 -9.12 17.30 1.80
N THR A 164 -8.71 18.37 2.46
CA THR A 164 -7.32 18.81 2.55
C THR A 164 -6.46 17.71 3.19
N THR A 165 -6.94 17.13 4.29
CA THR A 165 -6.23 16.05 5.00
C THR A 165 -6.14 14.79 4.14
N VAL A 166 -7.21 14.42 3.42
CA VAL A 166 -7.20 13.31 2.45
C VAL A 166 -6.12 13.54 1.39
N GLY A 167 -6.03 14.75 0.84
CA GLY A 167 -5.01 15.10 -0.14
C GLY A 167 -3.59 14.95 0.40
N VAL A 168 -3.33 15.43 1.62
CA VAL A 168 -2.01 15.27 2.28
C VAL A 168 -1.68 13.79 2.49
N LEU A 169 -2.58 13.03 3.09
CA LEU A 169 -2.36 11.61 3.37
C LEU A 169 -2.20 10.80 2.09
N GLY A 170 -2.96 11.13 1.04
CA GLY A 170 -2.84 10.51 -0.28
C GLY A 170 -1.47 10.75 -0.92
N LEU A 171 -0.92 11.97 -0.87
CA LEU A 171 0.43 12.26 -1.36
C LEU A 171 1.51 11.57 -0.52
N VAL A 172 1.33 11.51 0.81
CA VAL A 172 2.26 10.76 1.70
C VAL A 172 2.25 9.28 1.34
N TYR A 173 1.09 8.70 1.08
CA TYR A 173 0.97 7.30 0.65
C TYR A 173 1.69 7.06 -0.67
N GLU A 174 1.36 7.81 -1.71
CA GLU A 174 1.95 7.67 -3.05
C GLU A 174 3.47 7.82 -3.03
N TRP A 175 3.97 8.83 -2.30
CA TRP A 175 5.40 9.09 -2.18
C TRP A 175 6.11 7.96 -1.43
N THR A 176 5.58 7.54 -0.28
CA THR A 176 6.19 6.48 0.52
C THR A 176 6.18 5.16 -0.22
N HIS A 177 5.06 4.83 -0.90
CA HIS A 177 4.93 3.61 -1.68
C HIS A 177 5.95 3.58 -2.83
N LEU A 178 6.12 4.69 -3.55
CA LEU A 178 7.17 4.77 -4.57
C LEU A 178 8.56 4.58 -3.98
N LEU A 179 8.89 5.28 -2.88
CA LEU A 179 10.20 5.19 -2.24
C LEU A 179 10.58 3.76 -1.86
N VAL A 180 9.65 2.99 -1.31
CA VAL A 180 9.94 1.61 -0.86
C VAL A 180 10.16 0.63 -2.02
N HIS A 181 9.67 0.98 -3.23
CA HIS A 181 9.85 0.18 -4.46
C HIS A 181 11.04 0.61 -5.32
N THR A 182 11.74 1.69 -4.95
CA THR A 182 12.95 2.16 -5.65
C THR A 182 14.24 1.61 -5.03
N ASP A 183 15.37 1.84 -5.71
CA ASP A 183 16.69 1.52 -5.18
C ASP A 183 17.27 2.65 -4.29
N TYR A 184 16.44 3.64 -3.90
CA TYR A 184 16.78 4.65 -2.91
C TYR A 184 17.12 4.02 -1.56
N GLN A 185 18.21 4.46 -0.93
CA GLN A 185 18.64 3.95 0.36
C GLN A 185 18.17 4.89 1.49
N PRO A 186 17.18 4.50 2.31
CA PRO A 186 16.64 5.37 3.35
C PRO A 186 17.64 5.63 4.48
N HIS A 187 17.77 6.88 4.88
CA HIS A 187 18.61 7.28 6.04
C HIS A 187 17.88 7.11 7.37
N SER A 188 16.55 7.32 7.42
CA SER A 188 15.79 7.19 8.67
C SER A 188 15.52 5.73 9.02
N ALA A 189 15.54 5.40 10.32
CA ALA A 189 15.23 4.06 10.81
C ALA A 189 13.78 3.66 10.50
N ILE A 190 12.85 4.63 10.56
CA ILE A 190 11.42 4.41 10.26
C ILE A 190 11.26 3.98 8.80
N LEU A 191 11.79 4.74 7.85
CA LEU A 191 11.62 4.44 6.43
C LEU A 191 12.36 3.14 6.03
N ARG A 192 13.49 2.82 6.69
CA ARG A 192 14.13 1.49 6.53
C ARG A 192 13.23 0.36 6.99
N ALA A 193 12.52 0.54 8.11
CA ALA A 193 11.59 -0.47 8.62
C ALA A 193 10.37 -0.63 7.69
N VAL A 194 9.79 0.48 7.21
CA VAL A 194 8.69 0.47 6.22
C VAL A 194 9.12 -0.29 4.97
N ARG A 195 10.26 0.08 4.38
CA ARG A 195 10.80 -0.58 3.19
C ARG A 195 11.02 -2.07 3.41
N ARG A 196 11.63 -2.47 4.53
CA ARG A 196 11.86 -3.87 4.88
C ARG A 196 10.54 -4.63 4.96
N ASN A 197 9.56 -4.09 5.68
CA ASN A 197 8.27 -4.75 5.89
C ASN A 197 7.53 -4.93 4.56
N HIS A 198 7.45 -3.89 3.74
CA HIS A 198 6.78 -3.96 2.45
C HIS A 198 7.48 -4.91 1.47
N ARG A 199 8.82 -5.00 1.52
CA ARG A 199 9.55 -6.04 0.78
C ARG A 199 9.25 -7.46 1.29
N LEU A 200 9.11 -7.66 2.60
CA LEU A 200 8.68 -8.96 3.14
C LEU A 200 7.28 -9.34 2.64
N HIS A 201 6.37 -8.38 2.57
CA HIS A 201 5.04 -8.56 1.99
C HIS A 201 5.11 -9.03 0.52
N HIS A 202 5.88 -8.37 -0.33
CA HIS A 202 5.98 -8.71 -1.75
C HIS A 202 6.79 -9.96 -2.07
N PHE A 203 7.83 -10.26 -1.28
CA PHE A 203 8.78 -11.29 -1.64
C PHE A 203 8.79 -12.52 -0.74
N LYS A 204 8.28 -12.39 0.50
CA LYS A 204 8.23 -13.49 1.45
C LYS A 204 6.82 -14.03 1.63
N ASN A 205 5.87 -13.18 2.06
CA ASN A 205 4.52 -13.66 2.32
C ASN A 205 3.50 -12.50 2.29
N GLU A 206 2.61 -12.54 1.34
CA GLU A 206 1.58 -11.53 1.07
C GLU A 206 0.45 -11.46 2.09
N HIS A 207 0.44 -12.34 3.09
CA HIS A 207 -0.57 -12.36 4.14
C HIS A 207 -0.16 -11.56 5.38
N TYR A 208 1.03 -10.93 5.36
CA TYR A 208 1.61 -10.18 6.47
C TYR A 208 2.27 -8.89 6.00
N TRP A 209 2.57 -7.98 6.95
CA TRP A 209 3.30 -6.72 6.73
C TRP A 209 2.66 -5.81 5.68
N PHE A 210 1.34 -5.55 5.82
CA PHE A 210 0.54 -4.79 4.86
C PHE A 210 0.82 -3.28 4.87
N ALA A 211 1.39 -2.73 5.95
CA ALA A 211 1.64 -1.30 6.08
C ALA A 211 2.65 -0.79 5.04
N VAL A 212 2.34 0.35 4.42
CA VAL A 212 3.16 1.04 3.42
C VAL A 212 3.71 2.37 3.95
N THR A 213 2.96 3.07 4.82
CA THR A 213 3.34 4.40 5.32
C THR A 213 3.90 4.37 6.74
N THR A 214 3.67 3.29 7.47
CA THR A 214 4.15 3.12 8.86
C THR A 214 5.03 1.89 9.00
N ALA A 215 5.80 1.83 10.07
CA ALA A 215 6.64 0.67 10.38
C ALA A 215 5.84 -0.54 10.91
N GLY A 216 4.58 -0.70 10.48
CA GLY A 216 3.71 -1.80 10.86
C GLY A 216 2.82 -1.50 12.07
N THR A 217 2.32 -0.27 12.21
CA THR A 217 1.44 0.11 13.33
C THR A 217 0.17 -0.73 13.36
N ALA A 218 -0.61 -0.73 12.29
CA ALA A 218 -1.83 -1.54 12.20
C ALA A 218 -1.53 -3.05 12.20
N ASP A 219 -0.47 -3.47 11.50
CA ASP A 219 -0.08 -4.88 11.45
C ASP A 219 0.19 -5.46 12.84
N ARG A 220 0.82 -4.69 13.74
CA ARG A 220 1.09 -5.12 15.12
C ARG A 220 -0.19 -5.26 15.94
N VAL A 221 -1.12 -4.32 15.79
CA VAL A 221 -2.40 -4.33 16.51
C VAL A 221 -3.32 -5.44 15.99
N LEU A 222 -3.30 -5.68 14.67
CA LEU A 222 -4.21 -6.61 14.00
C LEU A 222 -3.60 -8.02 13.79
N GLY A 223 -2.41 -8.29 14.35
CA GLY A 223 -1.80 -9.62 14.35
C GLY A 223 -1.18 -10.05 13.01
N THR A 224 -0.89 -9.10 12.10
CA THR A 224 -0.25 -9.37 10.81
C THR A 224 1.22 -8.95 10.76
N TYR A 225 1.89 -8.89 11.92
CA TYR A 225 3.31 -8.56 12.05
C TYR A 225 4.10 -9.68 12.75
N PRO A 226 4.20 -10.88 12.18
CA PRO A 226 4.97 -11.97 12.77
C PRO A 226 6.48 -11.73 12.65
N ASP A 227 7.25 -12.52 13.40
CA ASP A 227 8.69 -12.63 13.15
C ASP A 227 8.92 -13.26 11.75
N PRO A 228 9.67 -12.59 10.87
CA PRO A 228 9.96 -13.13 9.55
C PRO A 228 10.60 -14.53 9.58
N ALA A 229 11.39 -14.85 10.61
CA ALA A 229 12.01 -16.16 10.72
C ALA A 229 10.99 -17.29 11.01
N SER A 230 9.83 -16.96 11.60
CA SER A 230 8.80 -17.94 11.94
C SER A 230 7.82 -18.23 10.80
N ILE A 231 7.84 -17.43 9.72
CA ILE A 231 6.86 -17.51 8.63
C ILE A 231 7.51 -18.13 7.39
N PRO A 232 6.91 -19.18 6.80
CA PRO A 232 7.39 -19.75 5.56
C PRO A 232 7.19 -18.77 4.38
N ASN A 233 8.00 -18.94 3.34
CA ASN A 233 7.79 -18.20 2.09
C ASN A 233 6.50 -18.65 1.41
N SER A 234 5.66 -17.69 1.01
CA SER A 234 4.44 -17.98 0.26
C SER A 234 4.76 -18.23 -1.22
N PRO A 235 4.26 -19.32 -1.80
CA PRO A 235 4.42 -19.58 -3.23
C PRO A 235 3.59 -18.62 -4.10
N THR A 236 2.62 -17.91 -3.50
CA THR A 236 1.70 -16.99 -4.20
C THR A 236 2.05 -15.52 -4.01
N ALA A 237 3.11 -15.17 -3.30
CA ALA A 237 3.50 -13.78 -3.05
C ALA A 237 3.62 -12.94 -4.35
N LYS A 238 4.13 -13.56 -5.44
CA LYS A 238 4.21 -12.94 -6.78
C LYS A 238 3.08 -13.36 -7.74
N ALA A 239 2.12 -14.12 -7.27
CA ALA A 239 1.06 -14.67 -8.12
C ALA A 239 -0.25 -14.74 -7.35
N LEU A 240 -0.65 -13.61 -6.74
CA LEU A 240 -1.83 -13.53 -5.89
C LEU A 240 -3.04 -14.25 -6.49
N HIS A 241 -3.59 -15.18 -5.72
CA HIS A 241 -4.79 -15.94 -6.06
C HIS A 241 -4.67 -16.89 -7.27
N LYS A 242 -3.48 -17.13 -7.82
CA LYS A 242 -3.31 -18.21 -8.80
C LYS A 242 -3.33 -19.55 -8.08
N PRO A 243 -4.01 -20.58 -8.64
CA PRO A 243 -3.91 -21.94 -8.13
C PRO A 243 -2.43 -22.36 -8.13
N GLN A 244 -1.99 -23.02 -7.07
CA GLN A 244 -0.68 -23.67 -7.09
C GLN A 244 -0.77 -24.79 -8.14
N ALA A 245 0.20 -24.87 -9.03
CA ALA A 245 0.37 -26.05 -9.86
C ALA A 245 0.56 -27.23 -8.92
N ALA A 246 -0.30 -28.25 -9.08
CA ALA A 246 -0.29 -29.47 -8.27
C ALA A 246 1.02 -30.24 -8.46
#